data_3fe5884bc1f0170b5d9f46eb3a505eb2
#
_entry.id   3fe5884bc1f0170b5d9f46eb3a505eb2
#
_cell.length_a   1.000
_cell.length_b   1.000
_cell.length_c   1.000
_cell.angle_alpha   90.00
_cell.angle_beta   90.00
_cell.angle_gamma   90.00
#
_symmetry.space_group_name_H-M   'P 1'
#
loop_
_entity.id
_entity.type
_entity.pdbx_description
1 polymer ?
#
loop_
_entity_poly.entity_id
_entity_poly.type
_entity_poly.pdbx_seq_one_letter_code
_entity_poly.pdbx_strand_id
1 'polypeptide(L)'
;FENYSDNFLVFQNVMASLRPGGVFVVDFFNSEKVAANFKSGYTERRNEIESKIEKELCSNYIVKKITFKAGGHLYSFTENVSLLKKSDFESFALKAGFVPLHVFGNYRLDDFDASVSDRLILVFKKPG
;
A
#
# COMPACT_ATOMS: atom_id res chain seq x y z
N PHE A 1 -1.77 3.96 5.40
CA PHE A 1 -2.33 4.83 4.31
C PHE A 1 -3.84 4.58 4.14
N GLU A 2 -4.66 5.01 5.10
CA GLU A 2 -6.12 4.82 5.04
C GLU A 2 -6.87 6.05 4.50
N ASN A 3 -6.35 7.24 4.71
CA ASN A 3 -7.00 8.51 4.40
C ASN A 3 -6.09 9.37 3.52
N TYR A 4 -6.66 9.95 2.46
CA TYR A 4 -5.91 10.81 1.52
C TYR A 4 -5.20 11.98 2.22
N SER A 5 -5.89 12.67 3.14
CA SER A 5 -5.31 13.80 3.89
C SER A 5 -4.14 13.36 4.78
N ASP A 6 -4.27 12.20 5.44
CA ASP A 6 -3.22 11.66 6.30
C ASP A 6 -2.02 11.20 5.48
N ASN A 7 -2.25 10.63 4.30
CA ASN A 7 -1.19 10.23 3.38
C ASN A 7 -0.38 11.44 2.90
N PHE A 8 -1.04 12.52 2.55
CA PHE A 8 -0.37 13.75 2.16
C PHE A 8 0.45 14.33 3.33
N LEU A 9 -0.09 14.29 4.55
CA LEU A 9 0.60 14.76 5.75
C LEU A 9 1.93 14.01 5.98
N VAL A 10 1.97 12.69 5.71
CA VAL A 10 3.20 11.91 5.78
C VAL A 10 4.27 12.51 4.85
N PHE A 11 3.91 12.82 3.62
CA PHE A 11 4.83 13.42 2.65
C PHE A 11 5.32 14.79 3.10
N GLN A 12 4.44 15.63 3.65
CA GLN A 12 4.81 16.93 4.21
C GLN A 12 5.79 16.78 5.37
N ASN A 13 5.53 15.87 6.29
CA ASN A 13 6.37 15.63 7.46
C ASN A 13 7.75 15.11 7.07
N VAL A 14 7.83 14.20 6.10
CA VAL A 14 9.10 13.70 5.60
C VAL A 14 9.88 14.82 4.90
N MET A 15 9.21 15.62 4.08
CA MET A 15 9.85 16.78 3.44
C MET A 15 10.47 17.74 4.45
N ALA A 16 9.74 18.03 5.53
CA ALA A 16 10.23 18.92 6.59
C ALA A 16 11.43 18.32 7.37
N SER A 17 11.49 16.99 7.46
CA SER A 17 12.52 16.28 8.25
C SER A 17 13.79 15.99 7.47
N LEU A 18 13.73 15.98 6.14
CA LEU A 18 14.88 15.70 5.29
C LEU A 18 15.79 16.92 5.13
N ARG A 19 17.08 16.64 5.02
CA ARG A 19 18.06 17.65 4.55
C ARG A 19 17.85 17.89 3.04
N PRO A 20 18.19 19.09 2.54
CA PRO A 20 18.23 19.32 1.10
C PRO A 20 19.07 18.25 0.38
N GLY A 21 18.55 17.71 -0.71
CA GLY A 21 19.17 16.58 -1.41
C GLY A 21 18.88 15.21 -0.82
N GLY A 22 18.18 15.14 0.33
CA GLY A 22 17.79 13.88 0.95
C GLY A 22 16.79 13.08 0.11
N VAL A 23 16.76 11.79 0.33
CA VAL A 23 15.97 10.83 -0.47
C VAL A 23 14.88 10.21 0.41
N PHE A 24 13.68 10.12 -0.16
CA PHE A 24 12.52 9.43 0.45
C PHE A 24 12.12 8.25 -0.43
N VAL A 25 12.09 7.06 0.16
CA VAL A 25 11.68 5.83 -0.53
C VAL A 25 10.31 5.40 0.01
N VAL A 26 9.36 5.19 -0.90
CA VAL A 26 8.04 4.64 -0.58
C VAL A 26 7.97 3.24 -1.17
N ASP A 27 7.73 2.25 -0.33
CA ASP A 27 7.55 0.86 -0.72
C ASP A 27 6.11 0.43 -0.42
N PHE A 28 5.36 0.12 -1.47
CA PHE A 28 3.96 -0.26 -1.37
C PHE A 28 3.70 -1.48 -2.28
N PHE A 29 2.55 -2.13 -2.09
CA PHE A 29 2.17 -3.18 -3.03
C PHE A 29 1.63 -2.57 -4.33
N ASN A 30 1.64 -3.35 -5.42
CA ASN A 30 1.08 -2.93 -6.69
C ASN A 30 -0.45 -3.10 -6.67
N SER A 31 -1.16 -2.01 -6.38
CA SER A 31 -2.62 -2.01 -6.24
C SER A 31 -3.35 -2.45 -7.50
N GLU A 32 -2.83 -2.14 -8.68
CA GLU A 32 -3.46 -2.52 -9.95
C GLU A 32 -3.41 -4.03 -10.16
N LYS A 33 -2.28 -4.67 -9.82
CA LYS A 33 -2.16 -6.13 -9.88
C LYS A 33 -3.05 -6.81 -8.84
N VAL A 34 -3.11 -6.28 -7.62
CA VAL A 34 -3.97 -6.79 -6.55
C VAL A 34 -5.43 -6.73 -6.94
N ALA A 35 -5.89 -5.60 -7.52
CA ALA A 35 -7.27 -5.44 -7.98
C ALA A 35 -7.60 -6.38 -9.15
N ALA A 36 -6.68 -6.56 -10.10
CA ALA A 36 -6.87 -7.45 -11.24
C ALA A 36 -6.97 -8.93 -10.84
N ASN A 37 -6.32 -9.34 -9.75
CA ASN A 37 -6.30 -10.70 -9.24
C ASN A 37 -7.15 -10.86 -7.97
N PHE A 38 -8.15 -10.01 -7.79
CA PHE A 38 -8.98 -9.98 -6.59
C PHE A 38 -9.70 -11.32 -6.37
N LYS A 39 -9.68 -11.77 -5.10
CA LYS A 39 -10.44 -12.93 -4.64
C LYS A 39 -11.38 -12.50 -3.52
N SER A 40 -12.67 -12.83 -3.64
CA SER A 40 -13.71 -12.42 -2.69
C SER A 40 -13.62 -13.08 -1.32
N GLY A 41 -12.97 -14.23 -1.23
CA GLY A 41 -12.80 -14.91 0.06
C GLY A 41 -11.99 -16.20 -0.04
N TYR A 42 -11.43 -16.58 1.09
CA TYR A 42 -10.69 -17.84 1.24
C TYR A 42 -10.59 -18.22 2.72
N THR A 43 -10.22 -19.47 2.97
CA THR A 43 -9.94 -19.98 4.31
C THR A 43 -8.44 -20.18 4.45
N GLU A 44 -7.88 -19.73 5.56
CA GLU A 44 -6.46 -19.89 5.89
C GLU A 44 -6.31 -20.61 7.21
N ARG A 45 -5.34 -21.51 7.32
CA ARG A 45 -5.06 -22.25 8.55
C ARG A 45 -3.62 -22.07 8.96
N ARG A 46 -3.41 -21.56 10.19
CA ARG A 46 -2.08 -21.40 10.80
C ARG A 46 -2.14 -21.87 12.24
N ASN A 47 -1.17 -22.69 12.65
CA ASN A 47 -1.08 -23.17 14.04
C ASN A 47 -2.41 -23.72 14.59
N GLU A 48 -3.10 -24.53 13.79
CA GLU A 48 -4.39 -25.13 14.11
C GLU A 48 -5.56 -24.13 14.22
N ILE A 49 -5.33 -22.85 13.94
CA ILE A 49 -6.38 -21.86 13.88
C ILE A 49 -6.82 -21.67 12.44
N GLU A 50 -8.11 -21.89 12.18
CA GLU A 50 -8.72 -21.69 10.89
C GLU A 50 -9.37 -20.31 10.85
N SER A 51 -8.98 -19.51 9.87
CA SER A 51 -9.50 -18.16 9.67
C SER A 51 -10.29 -18.10 8.37
N LYS A 52 -11.49 -17.51 8.44
CA LYS A 52 -12.29 -17.20 7.26
C LYS A 52 -12.04 -15.75 6.89
N ILE A 53 -11.60 -15.52 5.66
CA ILE A 53 -11.27 -14.20 5.15
C ILE A 53 -12.27 -13.87 4.04
N GLU A 54 -13.03 -12.80 4.23
CA GLU A 54 -13.98 -12.28 3.26
C GLU A 54 -13.51 -10.90 2.80
N LYS A 55 -13.54 -10.65 1.48
CA LYS A 55 -13.09 -9.39 0.90
C LYS A 55 -14.14 -8.82 -0.03
N GLU A 56 -14.27 -7.49 0.01
CA GLU A 56 -15.10 -6.73 -0.91
C GLU A 56 -14.24 -5.67 -1.59
N LEU A 57 -14.23 -5.68 -2.93
CA LEU A 57 -13.51 -4.70 -3.73
C LEU A 57 -14.40 -3.47 -3.96
N CYS A 58 -13.96 -2.34 -3.43
CA CYS A 58 -14.56 -1.04 -3.67
C CYS A 58 -13.72 -0.27 -4.70
N SER A 59 -14.13 0.95 -5.10
CA SER A 59 -13.48 1.67 -6.19
C SER A 59 -11.99 1.97 -5.94
N ASN A 60 -11.61 2.26 -4.69
CA ASN A 60 -10.24 2.63 -4.34
C ASN A 60 -9.75 2.00 -3.03
N TYR A 61 -10.46 0.98 -2.54
CA TYR A 61 -10.06 0.23 -1.35
C TYR A 61 -10.68 -1.16 -1.33
N ILE A 62 -10.12 -2.04 -0.50
CA ILE A 62 -10.66 -3.37 -0.22
C ILE A 62 -11.07 -3.39 1.25
N VAL A 63 -12.30 -3.83 1.51
CA VAL A 63 -12.75 -4.17 2.86
C VAL A 63 -12.45 -5.64 3.09
N LYS A 64 -11.67 -5.94 4.13
CA LYS A 64 -11.26 -7.28 4.49
C LYS A 64 -11.81 -7.63 5.86
N LYS A 65 -12.64 -8.67 5.93
CA LYS A 65 -13.18 -9.20 7.19
C LYS A 65 -12.52 -10.52 7.50
N ILE A 66 -11.89 -10.62 8.67
CA ILE A 66 -11.22 -11.82 9.15
C ILE A 66 -12.01 -12.36 10.34
N THR A 67 -12.44 -13.60 10.25
CA THR A 67 -13.18 -14.30 11.33
C THR A 67 -12.43 -15.57 11.68
N PHE A 68 -12.15 -15.75 12.97
CA PHE A 68 -11.53 -16.98 13.44
C PHE A 68 -12.05 -17.36 14.82
N LYS A 69 -11.87 -18.64 15.17
CA LYS A 69 -12.26 -19.18 16.47
C LYS A 69 -11.01 -19.64 17.22
N ALA A 70 -10.87 -19.20 18.46
CA ALA A 70 -9.74 -19.59 19.31
C ALA A 70 -10.22 -19.70 20.77
N GLY A 71 -9.83 -20.76 21.47
CA GLY A 71 -10.22 -20.98 22.86
C GLY A 71 -11.72 -21.01 23.09
N GLY A 72 -12.51 -21.47 22.10
CA GLY A 72 -13.97 -21.53 22.19
C GLY A 72 -14.67 -20.19 21.91
N HIS A 73 -13.92 -19.13 21.63
CA HIS A 73 -14.46 -17.80 21.33
C HIS A 73 -14.31 -17.46 19.84
N LEU A 74 -15.30 -16.73 19.32
CA LEU A 74 -15.31 -16.24 17.94
C LEU A 74 -14.81 -14.80 17.93
N TYR A 75 -13.79 -14.54 17.09
CA TYR A 75 -13.20 -13.22 16.89
C TYR A 75 -13.43 -12.74 15.47
N SER A 76 -13.68 -11.45 15.30
CA SER A 76 -13.89 -10.84 14.01
C SER A 76 -13.20 -9.48 13.95
N PHE A 77 -12.46 -9.24 12.86
CA PHE A 77 -11.76 -7.98 12.58
C PHE A 77 -12.10 -7.50 11.19
N THR A 78 -12.20 -6.18 11.02
CA THR A 78 -12.37 -5.56 9.72
C THR A 78 -11.21 -4.62 9.45
N GLU A 79 -10.59 -4.75 8.28
CA GLU A 79 -9.52 -3.88 7.81
C GLU A 79 -9.93 -3.23 6.50
N ASN A 80 -9.61 -1.95 6.33
CA ASN A 80 -9.73 -1.26 5.07
C ASN A 80 -8.33 -1.11 4.47
N VAL A 81 -8.14 -1.64 3.26
CA VAL A 81 -6.87 -1.59 2.56
C VAL A 81 -6.99 -0.63 1.39
N SER A 82 -6.31 0.52 1.46
CA SER A 82 -6.33 1.51 0.39
C SER A 82 -5.59 0.98 -0.84
N LEU A 83 -6.19 1.14 -2.02
CA LEU A 83 -5.61 0.77 -3.30
C LEU A 83 -4.90 1.98 -3.93
N LEU A 84 -3.88 2.47 -3.26
CA LEU A 84 -3.09 3.59 -3.77
C LEU A 84 -2.27 3.16 -4.98
N LYS A 85 -2.24 4.02 -5.98
CA LYS A 85 -1.53 3.81 -7.24
C LYS A 85 -0.32 4.74 -7.35
N LYS A 86 0.53 4.48 -8.32
CA LYS A 86 1.66 5.34 -8.66
C LYS A 86 1.26 6.81 -8.78
N SER A 87 0.15 7.10 -9.45
CA SER A 87 -0.35 8.47 -9.64
C SER A 87 -0.72 9.16 -8.32
N ASP A 88 -1.24 8.40 -7.34
CA ASP A 88 -1.56 8.96 -6.02
C ASP A 88 -0.30 9.41 -5.29
N PHE A 89 0.71 8.54 -5.24
CA PHE A 89 2.00 8.85 -4.60
C PHE A 89 2.72 10.01 -5.30
N GLU A 90 2.70 10.03 -6.63
CA GLU A 90 3.28 11.13 -7.40
C GLU A 90 2.58 12.46 -7.12
N SER A 91 1.25 12.43 -6.95
CA SER A 91 0.48 13.62 -6.57
C SER A 91 0.85 14.13 -5.17
N PHE A 92 0.96 13.23 -4.19
CA PHE A 92 1.41 13.60 -2.84
C PHE A 92 2.81 14.21 -2.86
N ALA A 93 3.72 13.57 -3.59
CA ALA A 93 5.11 14.00 -3.70
C ALA A 93 5.22 15.39 -4.35
N LEU A 94 4.51 15.59 -5.46
CA LEU A 94 4.50 16.87 -6.17
C LEU A 94 3.98 18.00 -5.29
N LYS A 95 2.87 17.79 -4.60
CA LYS A 95 2.29 18.79 -3.70
C LYS A 95 3.20 19.10 -2.51
N ALA A 96 3.95 18.12 -2.02
CA ALA A 96 4.91 18.32 -0.94
C ALA A 96 6.24 18.94 -1.40
N GLY A 97 6.48 19.02 -2.70
CA GLY A 97 7.68 19.65 -3.27
C GLY A 97 8.81 18.66 -3.61
N PHE A 98 8.55 17.37 -3.61
CA PHE A 98 9.54 16.36 -3.99
C PHE A 98 9.77 16.30 -5.50
N VAL A 99 10.97 15.88 -5.89
CA VAL A 99 11.33 15.56 -7.27
C VAL A 99 11.38 14.04 -7.41
N PRO A 100 10.64 13.45 -8.36
CA PRO A 100 10.71 12.00 -8.59
C PRO A 100 12.05 11.61 -9.22
N LEU A 101 12.65 10.52 -8.73
CA LEU A 101 13.90 9.99 -9.27
C LEU A 101 13.70 8.67 -10.00
N HIS A 102 13.06 7.69 -9.33
CA HIS A 102 12.93 6.33 -9.85
C HIS A 102 11.61 5.71 -9.42
N VAL A 103 11.13 4.75 -10.21
CA VAL A 103 10.01 3.86 -9.86
C VAL A 103 10.41 2.44 -10.21
N PHE A 104 10.45 1.57 -9.19
CA PHE A 104 10.84 0.17 -9.33
C PHE A 104 9.67 -0.75 -9.02
N GLY A 105 9.68 -1.95 -9.59
CA GLY A 105 8.61 -2.94 -9.42
C GLY A 105 8.93 -4.07 -8.47
N ASN A 106 10.16 -4.18 -8.00
CA ASN A 106 10.61 -5.23 -7.07
C ASN A 106 11.90 -4.82 -6.37
N TYR A 107 12.37 -5.66 -5.45
CA TYR A 107 13.59 -5.37 -4.67
C TYR A 107 14.90 -5.57 -5.44
N ARG A 108 14.82 -6.08 -6.67
CA ARG A 108 15.98 -6.14 -7.60
C ARG A 108 16.11 -4.87 -8.42
N LEU A 109 15.24 -3.89 -8.19
CA LEU A 109 15.22 -2.59 -8.87
C LEU A 109 14.95 -2.70 -10.39
N ASP A 110 14.12 -3.67 -10.77
CA ASP A 110 13.57 -3.73 -12.12
C ASP A 110 12.52 -2.63 -12.29
N ASP A 111 12.34 -2.17 -13.52
CA ASP A 111 11.35 -1.12 -13.81
C ASP A 111 9.94 -1.53 -13.40
N PHE A 112 9.15 -0.56 -12.93
CA PHE A 112 7.78 -0.80 -12.55
C PHE A 112 6.89 -1.01 -13.78
N ASP A 113 6.13 -2.11 -13.78
CA ASP A 113 5.07 -2.40 -14.74
C ASP A 113 3.79 -2.69 -13.95
N ALA A 114 2.77 -1.84 -14.13
CA ALA A 114 1.52 -1.91 -13.36
C ALA A 114 0.80 -3.26 -13.49
N SER A 115 0.96 -3.97 -14.61
CA SER A 115 0.27 -5.24 -14.85
C SER A 115 0.95 -6.45 -14.22
N VAL A 116 2.26 -6.41 -13.98
CA VAL A 116 3.04 -7.58 -13.57
C VAL A 116 3.89 -7.39 -12.32
N SER A 117 4.29 -6.17 -11.99
CA SER A 117 5.16 -5.93 -10.83
C SER A 117 4.49 -6.31 -9.51
N ASP A 118 5.24 -6.91 -8.60
CA ASP A 118 4.73 -7.26 -7.26
C ASP A 118 4.68 -6.05 -6.33
N ARG A 119 5.62 -5.13 -6.49
CA ARG A 119 5.75 -3.96 -5.65
C ARG A 119 5.63 -2.68 -6.46
N LEU A 120 5.42 -1.59 -5.77
CA LEU A 120 5.50 -0.22 -6.26
C LEU A 120 6.47 0.51 -5.34
N ILE A 121 7.69 0.72 -5.82
CA ILE A 121 8.75 1.36 -5.04
C ILE A 121 9.10 2.68 -5.72
N LEU A 122 8.81 3.79 -5.05
CA LEU A 122 9.06 5.13 -5.58
C LEU A 122 10.20 5.78 -4.80
N VAL A 123 11.09 6.42 -5.51
CA VAL A 123 12.22 7.15 -4.93
C VAL A 123 12.07 8.62 -5.28
N PHE A 124 12.01 9.45 -4.26
CA PHE A 124 11.87 10.89 -4.37
C PHE A 124 13.06 11.61 -3.74
N LYS A 125 13.34 12.80 -4.23
CA LYS A 125 14.41 13.63 -3.69
C LYS A 125 13.87 14.98 -3.22
N LYS A 126 14.34 15.44 -2.07
CA LYS A 126 14.13 16.82 -1.63
C LYS A 126 15.08 17.73 -2.41
N PRO A 127 14.57 18.80 -3.08
CA PRO A 127 15.43 19.74 -3.80
C PRO A 127 16.46 20.41 -2.90
N GLY A 128 17.61 20.76 -3.49
CA GLY A 128 18.66 21.47 -2.79
C GLY A 128 20.06 21.09 -3.19
#